data_a753b414320cda71442a07507274eb70
#
_entry.id   a753b414320cda71442a07507274eb70
#
_cell.length_a   1.000
_cell.length_b   1.000
_cell.length_c   1.000
_cell.angle_alpha   90.00
_cell.angle_beta   90.00
_cell.angle_gamma   90.00
#
_symmetry.space_group_name_H-M   'P 1'
#
loop_
_entity.id
_entity.type
_entity.pdbx_description
1 polymer ?
#
loop_
_entity_poly.entity_id
_entity_poly.type
_entity_poly.pdbx_seq_one_letter_code
_entity_poly.pdbx_strand_id
1 'polypeptide(L)'
;DYIISNFAYMTEQERINFWNTKKKVLAECYATEGFDPDFLFDVAVFSKSVLLQTNINIWQLVSGNQEYTQLYERLHELRLLLRSSTGKERQTLQKEYEQQERLLMNRVNAYKFFLDNLKVNGKDISRALTNQSDKAIEFIQYLKNDTTRYAALVMQKNKAVRFIPMFTLEEIEQYTIQNKKNFGTLKEAIYSRKIIDKNHLYSDTILGKKIWDNLLGDTPSKTNIYFSPEGIFHLLGIEYLCFDRPDCKIFRLSSTRRLCEDRGTASKPSLLLLGGLNYNDDSAVIQHPDTLPDRSASEILGRDMLPPVVGQGYTYLNGSLAEVNNIRTLISPNSCQLYQYSKGTEDIVKQDMQKYNMIHISTHGFCFDYQIVPSTLYLKDNVSEDLSLSRCGIILSGANRTAKQDANNKYVEDGILTARELCNLNLTHVELAVLSACQTGLGRITADGIAGLPRGLKKAGANAILVSLWDVNDHATQLLMTQFYRNLLKGKNKIESLHDAQTYVRNYEIEVETGVGKQQWKSRVRQEIDKTKEKSASPQTTKIKKYQDPYYWAAFFLIDAI
;
A
#
# COMPACT_ATOMS: atom_id res chain seq x y z
N ASP A 1 -8.45 0.38 29.35
CA ASP A 1 -7.53 0.92 30.38
C ASP A 1 -6.41 -0.05 30.74
N TYR A 2 -6.71 -1.33 31.10
CA TYR A 2 -5.69 -2.32 31.50
C TYR A 2 -4.60 -2.52 30.43
N ILE A 3 -4.98 -2.69 29.14
CA ILE A 3 -4.03 -2.88 28.03
C ILE A 3 -3.19 -1.61 27.85
N ILE A 4 -3.83 -0.45 27.83
CA ILE A 4 -3.16 0.86 27.67
C ILE A 4 -2.14 1.09 28.78
N SER A 5 -2.53 0.85 30.04
CA SER A 5 -1.65 1.04 31.21
C SER A 5 -0.41 0.13 31.14
N ASN A 6 -0.57 -1.11 30.69
CA ASN A 6 0.56 -2.03 30.55
C ASN A 6 1.51 -1.63 29.40
N PHE A 7 0.96 -1.15 28.27
CA PHE A 7 1.77 -0.72 27.13
C PHE A 7 2.77 0.38 27.47
N ALA A 8 2.45 1.23 28.46
CA ALA A 8 3.30 2.34 28.87
C ALA A 8 4.69 1.90 29.40
N TYR A 9 4.83 0.66 29.85
CA TYR A 9 6.04 0.14 30.47
C TYR A 9 6.73 -0.96 29.66
N MET A 10 6.19 -1.33 28.50
CA MET A 10 6.64 -2.45 27.67
C MET A 10 7.53 -1.98 26.53
N THR A 11 8.57 -2.75 26.22
CA THR A 11 9.33 -2.65 24.96
C THR A 11 8.42 -2.99 23.78
N GLU A 12 8.84 -2.68 22.55
CA GLU A 12 8.08 -3.01 21.33
C GLU A 12 7.77 -4.52 21.26
N GLN A 13 8.74 -5.37 21.52
CA GLN A 13 8.56 -6.83 21.47
C GLN A 13 7.60 -7.33 22.57
N GLU A 14 7.68 -6.75 23.76
CA GLU A 14 6.76 -7.08 24.85
C GLU A 14 5.32 -6.65 24.52
N ARG A 15 5.12 -5.46 23.90
CA ARG A 15 3.82 -5.02 23.41
C ARG A 15 3.25 -5.96 22.37
N ILE A 16 4.05 -6.41 21.40
CA ILE A 16 3.63 -7.36 20.38
C ILE A 16 3.18 -8.68 21.03
N ASN A 17 4.00 -9.25 21.92
CA ASN A 17 3.70 -10.50 22.59
C ASN A 17 2.44 -10.42 23.46
N PHE A 18 2.32 -9.34 24.24
CA PHE A 18 1.16 -9.08 25.08
C PHE A 18 -0.10 -8.88 24.22
N TRP A 19 -0.01 -8.10 23.15
CA TRP A 19 -1.12 -7.83 22.23
C TRP A 19 -1.61 -9.11 21.55
N ASN A 20 -0.71 -9.95 21.05
CA ASN A 20 -1.08 -11.21 20.42
C ASN A 20 -1.89 -12.13 21.36
N THR A 21 -1.64 -12.07 22.66
CA THR A 21 -2.42 -12.79 23.67
C THR A 21 -3.78 -12.13 23.90
N LYS A 22 -3.84 -10.80 24.01
CA LYS A 22 -5.06 -10.06 24.36
C LYS A 22 -6.03 -9.91 23.20
N LYS A 23 -5.52 -9.76 21.96
CA LYS A 23 -6.37 -9.65 20.77
C LYS A 23 -7.29 -10.87 20.61
N LYS A 24 -6.83 -12.07 20.97
CA LYS A 24 -7.67 -13.28 20.93
C LYS A 24 -8.91 -13.14 21.81
N VAL A 25 -8.70 -12.73 23.06
CA VAL A 25 -9.79 -12.53 24.03
C VAL A 25 -10.77 -11.46 23.54
N LEU A 26 -10.26 -10.37 22.96
CA LEU A 26 -11.13 -9.33 22.39
C LEU A 26 -11.91 -9.84 21.17
N ALA A 27 -11.31 -10.68 20.34
CA ALA A 27 -11.99 -11.26 19.17
C ALA A 27 -13.12 -12.23 19.57
N GLU A 28 -13.04 -12.87 20.74
CA GLU A 28 -14.11 -13.72 21.27
C GLU A 28 -15.40 -12.95 21.55
N CYS A 29 -15.32 -11.64 21.84
CA CYS A 29 -16.49 -10.78 22.01
C CYS A 29 -17.39 -10.77 20.77
N TYR A 30 -16.81 -10.85 19.57
CA TYR A 30 -17.59 -10.85 18.31
C TYR A 30 -18.35 -12.17 18.09
N ALA A 31 -17.89 -13.27 18.68
CA ALA A 31 -18.54 -14.58 18.59
C ALA A 31 -19.62 -14.78 19.65
N THR A 32 -19.58 -14.00 20.73
CA THR A 32 -20.47 -14.14 21.90
C THR A 32 -21.75 -13.37 21.66
N GLU A 33 -22.88 -14.04 21.82
CA GLU A 33 -24.21 -13.42 21.71
C GLU A 33 -24.50 -12.51 22.91
N GLY A 34 -25.24 -11.41 22.65
CA GLY A 34 -25.70 -10.48 23.66
C GLY A 34 -24.80 -9.27 23.93
N PHE A 35 -23.63 -9.16 23.27
CA PHE A 35 -22.88 -7.91 23.30
C PHE A 35 -23.55 -6.82 22.45
N ASP A 36 -23.57 -5.62 23.00
CA ASP A 36 -24.04 -4.42 22.30
C ASP A 36 -23.14 -4.11 21.08
N PRO A 37 -23.69 -3.93 19.87
CA PRO A 37 -22.92 -3.53 18.70
C PRO A 37 -22.09 -2.27 18.87
N ASP A 38 -22.51 -1.29 19.68
CA ASP A 38 -21.73 -0.09 19.99
C ASP A 38 -20.45 -0.46 20.77
N PHE A 39 -20.54 -1.38 21.73
CA PHE A 39 -19.37 -1.91 22.43
C PHE A 39 -18.45 -2.69 21.48
N LEU A 40 -19.00 -3.53 20.61
CA LEU A 40 -18.21 -4.29 19.63
C LEU A 40 -17.48 -3.37 18.66
N PHE A 41 -18.07 -2.24 18.29
CA PHE A 41 -17.42 -1.20 17.48
C PHE A 41 -16.23 -0.59 18.22
N ASP A 42 -16.40 -0.25 19.50
CA ASP A 42 -15.31 0.26 20.34
C ASP A 42 -14.15 -0.76 20.43
N VAL A 43 -14.46 -2.05 20.58
CA VAL A 43 -13.46 -3.12 20.54
C VAL A 43 -12.73 -3.16 19.20
N ALA A 44 -13.44 -3.03 18.08
CA ALA A 44 -12.84 -3.02 16.74
C ALA A 44 -11.92 -1.81 16.54
N VAL A 45 -12.40 -0.62 16.86
CA VAL A 45 -11.63 0.64 16.80
C VAL A 45 -10.38 0.57 17.66
N PHE A 46 -10.50 0.06 18.90
CA PHE A 46 -9.37 -0.11 19.79
C PHE A 46 -8.36 -1.13 19.26
N SER A 47 -8.84 -2.29 18.76
CA SER A 47 -7.96 -3.40 18.37
C SER A 47 -7.20 -3.16 17.08
N LYS A 48 -7.72 -2.37 16.16
CA LYS A 48 -7.08 -2.11 14.87
C LYS A 48 -5.94 -1.11 14.98
N SER A 49 -4.82 -1.47 14.39
CA SER A 49 -3.61 -0.62 14.33
C SER A 49 -3.09 -0.17 15.69
N VAL A 50 -3.39 -0.91 16.78
CA VAL A 50 -2.95 -0.52 18.13
C VAL A 50 -1.42 -0.53 18.26
N LEU A 51 -0.75 -1.53 17.71
CA LEU A 51 0.71 -1.60 17.70
C LEU A 51 1.31 -0.53 16.78
N LEU A 52 0.65 -0.24 15.67
CA LEU A 52 1.07 0.82 14.75
C LEU A 52 1.03 2.18 15.47
N GLN A 53 -0.06 2.50 16.13
CA GLN A 53 -0.23 3.76 16.85
C GLN A 53 0.83 3.94 17.96
N THR A 54 1.12 2.89 18.72
CA THR A 54 2.11 2.96 19.79
C THR A 54 3.53 3.21 19.30
N ASN A 55 3.84 2.91 18.04
CA ASN A 55 5.17 3.13 17.45
C ASN A 55 5.30 4.51 16.77
N ILE A 56 4.30 4.95 16.01
CA ILE A 56 4.29 6.29 15.39
C ILE A 56 4.54 7.36 16.44
N ASN A 57 3.96 7.16 17.60
CA ASN A 57 3.97 8.14 18.67
C ASN A 57 5.36 8.33 19.33
N ILE A 58 6.22 7.32 19.34
CA ILE A 58 7.58 7.46 19.88
C ILE A 58 8.39 8.51 19.12
N TRP A 59 8.29 8.55 17.79
CA TRP A 59 8.99 9.53 16.97
C TRP A 59 8.59 10.99 17.28
N GLN A 60 7.32 11.27 17.44
CA GLN A 60 6.83 12.60 17.79
C GLN A 60 7.35 13.06 19.14
N LEU A 61 7.58 12.11 20.05
CA LEU A 61 8.07 12.40 21.39
C LEU A 61 9.58 12.67 21.42
N VAL A 62 10.32 11.97 20.57
CA VAL A 62 11.80 12.07 20.47
C VAL A 62 12.20 13.36 19.74
N SER A 63 11.51 13.75 18.70
CA SER A 63 11.87 14.87 17.80
C SER A 63 11.88 16.25 18.45
N GLY A 64 11.35 16.40 19.65
CA GLY A 64 11.31 17.68 20.39
C GLY A 64 12.30 17.83 21.55
N ASN A 65 13.09 16.80 21.86
CA ASN A 65 13.98 16.78 23.03
C ASN A 65 15.32 16.13 22.72
N GLN A 66 16.40 16.92 22.88
CA GLN A 66 17.76 16.50 22.55
C GLN A 66 18.23 15.25 23.32
N GLU A 67 17.84 15.08 24.59
CA GLU A 67 18.18 13.89 25.38
C GLU A 67 17.50 12.63 24.83
N TYR A 68 16.23 12.74 24.42
CA TYR A 68 15.50 11.62 23.84
C TYR A 68 16.01 11.28 22.45
N THR A 69 16.44 12.27 21.68
CA THR A 69 17.07 12.08 20.38
C THR A 69 18.35 11.24 20.51
N GLN A 70 19.22 11.54 21.47
CA GLN A 70 20.45 10.76 21.71
C GLN A 70 20.17 9.30 22.11
N LEU A 71 19.19 9.07 23.00
CA LEU A 71 18.76 7.72 23.35
C LEU A 71 18.22 6.95 22.16
N TYR A 72 17.49 7.63 21.31
CA TYR A 72 16.93 7.05 20.08
C TYR A 72 18.03 6.73 19.06
N GLU A 73 18.99 7.62 18.85
CA GLU A 73 20.17 7.38 18.00
C GLU A 73 20.94 6.16 18.48
N ARG A 74 21.12 6.00 19.79
CA ARG A 74 21.75 4.79 20.35
C ARG A 74 20.95 3.52 20.07
N LEU A 75 19.63 3.58 20.18
CA LEU A 75 18.76 2.46 19.79
C LEU A 75 18.88 2.13 18.30
N HIS A 76 19.01 3.14 17.47
CA HIS A 76 19.21 2.94 16.02
C HIS A 76 20.56 2.25 15.73
N GLU A 77 21.66 2.69 16.36
CA GLU A 77 22.96 2.04 16.25
C GLU A 77 22.90 0.56 16.69
N LEU A 78 22.30 0.28 17.84
CA LEU A 78 22.14 -1.08 18.35
C LEU A 78 21.33 -1.96 17.39
N ARG A 79 20.30 -1.42 16.76
CA ARG A 79 19.55 -2.14 15.71
C ARG A 79 20.43 -2.49 14.50
N LEU A 80 21.28 -1.58 14.07
CA LEU A 80 22.22 -1.84 12.97
C LEU A 80 23.20 -2.96 13.33
N LEU A 81 23.79 -2.90 14.54
CA LEU A 81 24.69 -3.93 15.04
C LEU A 81 24.01 -5.30 15.16
N LEU A 82 22.76 -5.34 15.60
CA LEU A 82 21.98 -6.57 15.69
C LEU A 82 21.74 -7.26 14.34
N ARG A 83 21.74 -6.51 13.23
CA ARG A 83 21.59 -7.11 11.88
C ARG A 83 22.77 -8.01 11.50
N SER A 84 23.98 -7.58 11.86
CA SER A 84 25.23 -8.28 11.48
C SER A 84 25.73 -9.26 12.53
N SER A 85 25.18 -9.23 13.75
CA SER A 85 25.63 -10.04 14.88
C SER A 85 24.97 -11.42 14.92
N THR A 86 25.71 -12.40 15.46
CA THR A 86 25.21 -13.78 15.64
C THR A 86 25.61 -14.32 17.02
N GLY A 87 25.00 -15.40 17.46
CA GLY A 87 25.38 -16.12 18.68
C GLY A 87 25.30 -15.28 19.95
N LYS A 88 26.38 -15.33 20.78
CA LYS A 88 26.43 -14.62 22.06
C LYS A 88 26.49 -13.10 21.93
N GLU A 89 27.15 -12.60 20.89
CA GLU A 89 27.19 -11.17 20.58
C GLU A 89 25.80 -10.60 20.36
N ARG A 90 24.99 -11.27 19.52
CA ARG A 90 23.61 -10.88 19.29
C ARG A 90 22.77 -10.85 20.58
N GLN A 91 22.97 -11.83 21.46
CA GLN A 91 22.26 -11.86 22.74
C GLN A 91 22.63 -10.69 23.65
N THR A 92 23.88 -10.28 23.64
CA THR A 92 24.39 -9.14 24.44
C THR A 92 23.83 -7.83 23.90
N LEU A 93 23.89 -7.62 22.57
CA LEU A 93 23.36 -6.43 21.92
C LEU A 93 21.83 -6.34 22.08
N GLN A 94 21.13 -7.47 22.04
CA GLN A 94 19.69 -7.52 22.26
C GLN A 94 19.30 -7.06 23.67
N LYS A 95 20.05 -7.50 24.69
CA LYS A 95 19.83 -7.04 26.07
C LYS A 95 20.11 -5.55 26.24
N GLU A 96 21.17 -5.05 25.62
CA GLU A 96 21.49 -3.62 25.64
C GLU A 96 20.39 -2.81 24.95
N TYR A 97 19.92 -3.27 23.79
CA TYR A 97 18.81 -2.65 23.08
C TYR A 97 17.55 -2.55 23.94
N GLU A 98 17.14 -3.65 24.58
CA GLU A 98 15.97 -3.69 25.46
C GLU A 98 16.13 -2.77 26.69
N GLN A 99 17.35 -2.66 27.26
CA GLN A 99 17.61 -1.74 28.36
C GLN A 99 17.49 -0.28 27.93
N GLN A 100 18.06 0.10 26.79
CA GLN A 100 17.98 1.46 26.25
C GLN A 100 16.54 1.83 25.88
N GLU A 101 15.79 0.89 25.29
CA GLU A 101 14.37 1.08 24.97
C GLU A 101 13.54 1.32 26.24
N ARG A 102 13.75 0.54 27.31
CA ARG A 102 13.09 0.76 28.62
C ARG A 102 13.46 2.11 29.23
N LEU A 103 14.72 2.54 29.13
CA LEU A 103 15.14 3.87 29.61
C LEU A 103 14.41 4.99 28.87
N LEU A 104 14.30 4.89 27.55
CA LEU A 104 13.56 5.85 26.75
C LEU A 104 12.10 5.87 27.15
N MET A 105 11.42 4.72 27.23
CA MET A 105 10.00 4.61 27.61
C MET A 105 9.71 5.18 28.99
N ASN A 106 10.58 4.92 29.98
CA ASN A 106 10.37 5.41 31.35
C ASN A 106 10.56 6.93 31.48
N ARG A 107 11.42 7.55 30.65
CA ARG A 107 11.70 8.99 30.69
C ARG A 107 10.66 9.81 29.94
N VAL A 108 9.99 9.22 28.96
CA VAL A 108 8.99 9.91 28.15
C VAL A 108 7.64 9.93 28.88
N ASN A 109 7.50 10.81 29.87
CA ASN A 109 6.21 11.03 30.55
C ASN A 109 5.07 11.41 29.60
N ALA A 110 5.38 12.02 28.47
CA ALA A 110 4.45 12.31 27.40
C ALA A 110 3.85 11.04 26.74
N TYR A 111 4.48 9.87 26.90
CA TYR A 111 3.97 8.60 26.36
C TYR A 111 2.59 8.23 26.94
N LYS A 112 2.32 8.59 28.21
CA LYS A 112 0.98 8.40 28.79
C LYS A 112 -0.10 9.22 28.07
N PHE A 113 0.21 10.46 27.69
CA PHE A 113 -0.69 11.32 26.91
C PHE A 113 -0.98 10.73 25.52
N PHE A 114 0.01 10.09 24.93
CA PHE A 114 -0.11 9.41 23.64
C PHE A 114 -1.07 8.22 23.64
N LEU A 115 -1.02 7.44 24.70
CA LEU A 115 -1.93 6.31 24.87
C LEU A 115 -3.38 6.76 25.03
N ASP A 116 -3.62 8.03 25.33
CA ASP A 116 -4.99 8.60 25.36
C ASP A 116 -5.64 8.60 23.98
N ASN A 117 -4.89 8.69 22.88
CA ASN A 117 -5.43 8.54 21.53
C ASN A 117 -6.00 7.13 21.25
N LEU A 118 -5.57 6.12 22.02
CA LEU A 118 -6.17 4.80 21.98
C LEU A 118 -7.55 4.74 22.64
N LYS A 119 -7.96 5.77 23.39
CA LYS A 119 -9.26 5.84 24.05
C LYS A 119 -10.39 6.34 23.16
N VAL A 120 -10.08 6.71 21.90
CA VAL A 120 -11.10 7.09 20.91
C VAL A 120 -12.11 5.94 20.78
N ASN A 121 -13.37 6.27 20.87
CA ASN A 121 -14.49 5.34 20.84
C ASN A 121 -15.52 5.71 19.75
N GLY A 122 -16.56 4.90 19.59
CA GLY A 122 -17.59 5.12 18.58
C GLY A 122 -18.32 6.44 18.70
N LYS A 123 -18.51 6.99 19.94
CA LYS A 123 -19.14 8.30 20.11
C LYS A 123 -18.27 9.42 19.52
N ASP A 124 -16.95 9.33 19.66
CA ASP A 124 -16.02 10.30 19.08
C ASP A 124 -16.05 10.21 17.56
N ILE A 125 -16.04 9.00 17.01
CA ILE A 125 -16.14 8.76 15.57
C ILE A 125 -17.47 9.26 15.02
N SER A 126 -18.59 9.00 15.71
CA SER A 126 -19.91 9.49 15.32
C SER A 126 -19.95 11.03 15.23
N ARG A 127 -19.28 11.73 16.17
CA ARG A 127 -19.17 13.21 16.12
C ARG A 127 -18.29 13.68 14.96
N ALA A 128 -17.24 12.93 14.62
CA ALA A 128 -16.31 13.26 13.53
C ALA A 128 -16.94 13.09 12.14
N LEU A 129 -17.97 12.26 11.99
CA LEU A 129 -18.71 12.15 10.72
C LEU A 129 -19.38 13.48 10.37
N THR A 130 -19.17 13.95 9.14
CA THR A 130 -19.63 15.27 8.71
C THR A 130 -21.14 15.27 8.46
N ASN A 131 -21.63 14.34 7.63
CA ASN A 131 -23.04 14.29 7.23
C ASN A 131 -23.80 13.17 7.95
N GLN A 132 -25.11 13.32 8.06
CA GLN A 132 -26.00 12.31 8.65
C GLN A 132 -25.98 10.97 7.90
N SER A 133 -25.70 11.00 6.59
CA SER A 133 -25.60 9.80 5.74
C SER A 133 -24.23 9.13 5.78
N ASP A 134 -23.18 9.84 6.22
CA ASP A 134 -21.82 9.32 6.25
C ASP A 134 -21.72 8.06 7.13
N LYS A 135 -20.88 7.13 6.73
CA LYS A 135 -20.71 5.85 7.42
C LYS A 135 -19.26 5.59 7.77
N ALA A 136 -19.04 5.10 8.98
CA ALA A 136 -17.78 4.49 9.41
C ALA A 136 -17.99 2.98 9.55
N ILE A 137 -17.16 2.18 8.89
CA ILE A 137 -17.31 0.73 8.79
C ILE A 137 -16.01 0.07 9.26
N GLU A 138 -16.12 -0.72 10.33
CA GLU A 138 -15.05 -1.60 10.76
C GLU A 138 -15.37 -3.02 10.30
N PHE A 139 -14.62 -3.54 9.32
CA PHE A 139 -14.68 -4.96 9.00
C PHE A 139 -13.97 -5.74 10.10
N ILE A 140 -14.55 -6.86 10.51
CA ILE A 140 -14.00 -7.73 11.55
C ILE A 140 -13.93 -9.17 11.08
N GLN A 141 -12.96 -9.91 11.60
CA GLN A 141 -12.80 -11.34 11.41
C GLN A 141 -12.77 -12.02 12.79
N TYR A 142 -13.56 -13.06 12.98
CA TYR A 142 -13.67 -13.76 14.25
C TYR A 142 -13.92 -15.25 14.07
N LEU A 143 -13.63 -16.05 15.09
CA LEU A 143 -13.84 -17.49 15.10
C LEU A 143 -15.15 -17.82 15.85
N LYS A 144 -16.06 -18.55 15.22
CA LYS A 144 -17.26 -19.09 15.86
C LYS A 144 -17.46 -20.53 15.39
N ASN A 145 -17.49 -21.48 16.35
CA ASN A 145 -17.62 -22.92 16.07
C ASN A 145 -16.56 -23.41 15.05
N ASP A 146 -15.30 -23.13 15.32
CA ASP A 146 -14.14 -23.46 14.47
C ASP A 146 -14.20 -22.91 13.04
N THR A 147 -15.15 -22.04 12.76
CA THR A 147 -15.30 -21.40 11.44
C THR A 147 -14.91 -19.94 11.53
N THR A 148 -13.98 -19.51 10.68
CA THR A 148 -13.60 -18.10 10.52
C THR A 148 -14.70 -17.36 9.77
N ARG A 149 -15.22 -16.28 10.36
CA ARG A 149 -16.33 -15.48 9.84
C ARG A 149 -15.92 -14.03 9.68
N TYR A 150 -16.54 -13.38 8.73
CA TYR A 150 -16.48 -11.94 8.53
C TYR A 150 -17.80 -11.28 8.92
N ALA A 151 -17.68 -10.10 9.51
CA ALA A 151 -18.81 -9.20 9.71
C ALA A 151 -18.34 -7.75 9.51
N ALA A 152 -19.30 -6.84 9.43
CA ALA A 152 -19.09 -5.43 9.42
C ALA A 152 -19.85 -4.77 10.56
N LEU A 153 -19.18 -3.86 11.26
CA LEU A 153 -19.77 -2.96 12.24
C LEU A 153 -19.95 -1.60 11.56
N VAL A 154 -21.20 -1.22 11.34
CA VAL A 154 -21.55 -0.02 10.56
C VAL A 154 -22.08 1.06 11.49
N MET A 155 -21.30 2.11 11.66
CA MET A 155 -21.69 3.32 12.37
C MET A 155 -22.19 4.38 11.39
N GLN A 156 -23.26 5.08 11.79
CA GLN A 156 -23.78 6.26 11.12
C GLN A 156 -23.97 7.37 12.16
N LYS A 157 -23.80 8.63 11.76
CA LYS A 157 -23.89 9.76 12.68
C LYS A 157 -25.17 9.73 13.50
N ASN A 158 -25.02 9.76 14.83
CA ASN A 158 -26.13 9.76 15.81
C ASN A 158 -27.09 8.56 15.71
N LYS A 159 -26.62 7.41 15.23
CA LYS A 159 -27.38 6.16 15.21
C LYS A 159 -26.62 5.07 15.94
N ALA A 160 -27.33 4.08 16.45
CA ALA A 160 -26.74 2.86 16.99
C ALA A 160 -25.96 2.11 15.91
N VAL A 161 -24.87 1.46 16.29
CA VAL A 161 -24.08 0.62 15.42
C VAL A 161 -24.89 -0.58 14.97
N ARG A 162 -24.75 -0.97 13.71
CA ARG A 162 -25.32 -2.22 13.19
C ARG A 162 -24.20 -3.27 13.06
N PHE A 163 -24.38 -4.41 13.66
CA PHE A 163 -23.56 -5.61 13.41
C PHE A 163 -24.16 -6.36 12.22
N ILE A 164 -23.41 -6.50 11.14
CA ILE A 164 -23.88 -7.13 9.90
C ILE A 164 -23.00 -8.35 9.61
N PRO A 165 -23.50 -9.58 9.88
CA PRO A 165 -22.83 -10.81 9.45
C PRO A 165 -22.70 -10.83 7.93
N MET A 166 -21.54 -11.30 7.43
CA MET A 166 -21.27 -11.34 5.99
C MET A 166 -21.16 -12.79 5.50
N PHE A 167 -20.00 -13.35 5.54
CA PHE A 167 -19.67 -14.68 5.01
C PHE A 167 -18.56 -15.34 5.85
N THR A 168 -18.35 -16.63 5.65
CA THR A 168 -17.18 -17.33 6.19
C THR A 168 -15.95 -17.06 5.31
N LEU A 169 -14.76 -17.31 5.87
CA LEU A 169 -13.51 -17.21 5.09
C LEU A 169 -13.57 -18.19 3.91
N GLU A 170 -14.04 -19.40 4.11
CA GLU A 170 -14.16 -20.41 3.07
C GLU A 170 -15.13 -19.96 1.96
N GLU A 171 -16.33 -19.46 2.33
CA GLU A 171 -17.31 -18.97 1.36
C GLU A 171 -16.76 -17.83 0.49
N ILE A 172 -15.98 -16.92 1.06
CA ILE A 172 -15.44 -15.80 0.28
C ILE A 172 -14.21 -16.23 -0.54
N GLU A 173 -13.33 -17.07 -0.01
CA GLU A 173 -12.17 -17.58 -0.77
C GLU A 173 -12.59 -18.44 -1.96
N GLN A 174 -13.64 -19.27 -1.78
CA GLN A 174 -14.18 -20.16 -2.82
C GLN A 174 -15.23 -19.48 -3.70
N TYR A 175 -15.52 -18.21 -3.46
CA TYR A 175 -16.44 -17.48 -4.32
C TYR A 175 -15.99 -17.54 -5.78
N THR A 176 -16.84 -18.09 -6.65
CA THR A 176 -16.57 -18.18 -8.08
C THR A 176 -16.90 -16.85 -8.73
N ILE A 177 -15.92 -16.25 -9.40
CA ILE A 177 -16.08 -14.97 -10.11
C ILE A 177 -17.11 -15.16 -11.24
N GLN A 178 -18.19 -14.37 -11.18
CA GLN A 178 -19.30 -14.45 -12.11
C GLN A 178 -18.94 -13.78 -13.43
N ASN A 179 -18.47 -14.56 -14.40
CA ASN A 179 -18.23 -14.08 -15.75
C ASN A 179 -18.71 -15.11 -16.80
N LYS A 180 -18.90 -14.65 -18.07
CA LYS A 180 -19.45 -15.45 -19.20
C LYS A 180 -18.68 -16.74 -19.53
N LYS A 181 -17.53 -16.97 -18.88
CA LYS A 181 -16.66 -18.15 -19.11
C LYS A 181 -16.12 -18.61 -17.76
N ASN A 182 -16.73 -19.46 -17.02
CA ASN A 182 -16.27 -20.09 -15.77
C ASN A 182 -14.83 -19.72 -15.39
N PHE A 183 -14.65 -18.68 -14.59
CA PHE A 183 -13.34 -18.27 -14.06
C PHE A 183 -13.16 -18.82 -12.65
N GLY A 184 -11.89 -18.87 -12.22
CA GLY A 184 -11.51 -19.40 -10.95
C GLY A 184 -12.12 -18.72 -9.71
N THR A 185 -11.72 -19.17 -8.57
CA THR A 185 -12.16 -18.64 -7.28
C THR A 185 -11.60 -17.25 -7.03
N LEU A 186 -12.22 -16.50 -6.11
CA LEU A 186 -11.72 -15.20 -5.65
C LEU A 186 -10.27 -15.32 -5.14
N LYS A 187 -9.95 -16.38 -4.40
CA LYS A 187 -8.60 -16.65 -3.90
C LYS A 187 -7.59 -16.74 -5.05
N GLU A 188 -7.90 -17.53 -6.07
CA GLU A 188 -7.03 -17.66 -7.26
C GLU A 188 -6.85 -16.32 -7.97
N ALA A 189 -7.91 -15.52 -8.12
CA ALA A 189 -7.85 -14.22 -8.79
C ALA A 189 -7.03 -13.18 -8.00
N ILE A 190 -7.10 -13.20 -6.66
CA ILE A 190 -6.29 -12.31 -5.80
C ILE A 190 -4.80 -12.57 -6.02
N TYR A 191 -4.39 -13.84 -6.07
CA TYR A 191 -2.98 -14.21 -6.22
C TYR A 191 -2.52 -14.31 -7.67
N SER A 192 -3.42 -14.25 -8.64
CA SER A 192 -3.09 -14.28 -10.05
C SER A 192 -2.34 -13.02 -10.49
N ARG A 193 -1.36 -13.21 -11.38
CA ARG A 193 -0.65 -12.12 -12.08
C ARG A 193 -1.22 -11.84 -13.45
N LYS A 194 -2.21 -12.62 -13.90
CA LYS A 194 -2.78 -12.49 -15.24
C LYS A 194 -3.75 -11.29 -15.29
N ILE A 195 -3.57 -10.46 -16.31
CA ILE A 195 -4.42 -9.31 -16.59
C ILE A 195 -5.89 -9.72 -16.66
N ILE A 196 -6.18 -10.85 -17.32
CA ILE A 196 -7.53 -11.34 -17.51
C ILE A 196 -8.24 -11.64 -16.18
N ASP A 197 -7.53 -12.23 -15.21
CA ASP A 197 -8.12 -12.59 -13.91
C ASP A 197 -8.43 -11.34 -13.08
N LYS A 198 -7.56 -10.31 -13.12
CA LYS A 198 -7.81 -9.02 -12.47
C LYS A 198 -8.98 -8.28 -13.10
N ASN A 199 -9.08 -8.29 -14.44
CA ASN A 199 -10.20 -7.67 -15.13
C ASN A 199 -11.52 -8.33 -14.78
N HIS A 200 -11.57 -9.67 -14.70
CA HIS A 200 -12.76 -10.38 -14.29
C HIS A 200 -13.16 -10.08 -12.84
N LEU A 201 -12.19 -10.10 -11.93
CA LEU A 201 -12.41 -9.80 -10.52
C LEU A 201 -13.04 -8.41 -10.33
N TYR A 202 -12.44 -7.38 -10.91
CA TYR A 202 -12.90 -6.00 -10.71
C TYR A 202 -14.06 -5.59 -11.64
N SER A 203 -14.52 -6.48 -12.52
CA SER A 203 -15.75 -6.35 -13.29
C SER A 203 -16.91 -7.18 -12.74
N ASP A 204 -16.69 -7.93 -11.66
CA ASP A 204 -17.72 -8.75 -11.01
C ASP A 204 -18.67 -7.88 -10.17
N THR A 205 -19.83 -7.56 -10.76
CA THR A 205 -20.84 -6.73 -10.09
C THR A 205 -21.56 -7.46 -8.96
N ILE A 206 -21.60 -8.80 -8.99
CA ILE A 206 -22.27 -9.60 -7.96
C ILE A 206 -21.42 -9.61 -6.69
N LEU A 207 -20.11 -9.76 -6.82
CA LEU A 207 -19.19 -9.67 -5.69
C LEU A 207 -19.26 -8.29 -5.02
N GLY A 208 -19.26 -7.21 -5.82
CA GLY A 208 -19.40 -5.85 -5.32
C GLY A 208 -20.69 -5.65 -4.54
N LYS A 209 -21.83 -6.10 -5.09
CA LYS A 209 -23.13 -6.06 -4.41
C LYS A 209 -23.13 -6.91 -3.12
N LYS A 210 -22.57 -8.13 -3.16
CA LYS A 210 -22.48 -9.02 -2.00
C LYS A 210 -21.74 -8.37 -0.83
N ILE A 211 -20.73 -7.55 -1.12
CA ILE A 211 -19.94 -6.83 -0.09
C ILE A 211 -20.69 -5.58 0.38
N TRP A 212 -21.23 -4.77 -0.54
CA TRP A 212 -21.66 -3.41 -0.23
C TRP A 212 -23.16 -3.23 0.04
N ASP A 213 -24.06 -4.00 -0.61
CA ASP A 213 -25.50 -3.70 -0.55
C ASP A 213 -26.07 -3.73 0.88
N ASN A 214 -25.71 -4.75 1.67
CA ASN A 214 -26.18 -4.86 3.06
C ASN A 214 -25.58 -3.77 3.97
N LEU A 215 -24.39 -3.27 3.65
CA LEU A 215 -23.71 -2.25 4.44
C LEU A 215 -24.29 -0.87 4.17
N LEU A 216 -24.63 -0.62 2.91
CA LEU A 216 -25.08 0.70 2.47
C LEU A 216 -26.59 0.87 2.58
N GLY A 217 -27.40 -0.18 2.31
CA GLY A 217 -28.86 -0.08 2.32
C GLY A 217 -29.35 1.10 1.45
N ASP A 218 -30.31 1.87 1.95
CA ASP A 218 -30.85 3.08 1.28
C ASP A 218 -29.97 4.32 1.47
N THR A 219 -28.64 4.16 1.44
CA THR A 219 -27.70 5.27 1.56
C THR A 219 -27.89 6.27 0.42
N PRO A 220 -28.08 7.58 0.70
CA PRO A 220 -28.23 8.60 -0.32
C PRO A 220 -26.97 8.72 -1.20
N SER A 221 -27.12 9.29 -2.40
CA SER A 221 -26.00 9.76 -3.22
C SER A 221 -25.14 10.78 -2.45
N LYS A 222 -23.87 10.90 -2.83
CA LYS A 222 -22.89 11.83 -2.22
C LYS A 222 -22.57 11.55 -0.74
N THR A 223 -22.69 10.30 -0.31
CA THR A 223 -22.29 9.85 1.02
C THR A 223 -20.80 9.54 1.06
N ASN A 224 -20.14 9.91 2.15
CA ASN A 224 -18.78 9.47 2.44
C ASN A 224 -18.82 8.14 3.22
N ILE A 225 -18.07 7.17 2.73
CA ILE A 225 -17.96 5.84 3.31
C ILE A 225 -16.52 5.65 3.75
N TYR A 226 -16.29 5.60 5.04
CA TYR A 226 -14.99 5.35 5.64
C TYR A 226 -14.94 3.90 6.09
N PHE A 227 -13.99 3.11 5.58
CA PHE A 227 -13.89 1.71 5.99
C PHE A 227 -12.48 1.33 6.39
N SER A 228 -12.39 0.44 7.36
CA SER A 228 -11.14 -0.20 7.77
C SER A 228 -11.22 -1.69 7.43
N PRO A 229 -10.33 -2.21 6.57
CA PRO A 229 -10.34 -3.61 6.16
C PRO A 229 -9.88 -4.56 7.28
N GLU A 230 -10.21 -5.85 7.13
CA GLU A 230 -9.68 -6.94 7.95
C GLU A 230 -9.49 -8.19 7.09
N GLY A 231 -8.51 -9.01 7.41
CA GLY A 231 -8.25 -10.27 6.72
C GLY A 231 -8.02 -10.10 5.21
N ILE A 232 -8.75 -10.90 4.41
CA ILE A 232 -8.62 -10.90 2.94
C ILE A 232 -8.92 -9.54 2.29
N PHE A 233 -9.69 -8.67 2.95
CA PHE A 233 -9.98 -7.34 2.41
C PHE A 233 -8.78 -6.41 2.35
N HIS A 234 -7.70 -6.73 3.04
CA HIS A 234 -6.43 -6.04 2.84
C HIS A 234 -5.82 -6.29 1.45
N LEU A 235 -6.09 -7.43 0.84
CA LEU A 235 -5.56 -7.84 -0.45
C LEU A 235 -6.48 -7.48 -1.62
N LEU A 236 -7.61 -6.83 -1.35
CA LEU A 236 -8.62 -6.45 -2.32
C LEU A 236 -8.86 -4.95 -2.32
N GLY A 237 -8.90 -4.34 -3.50
CA GLY A 237 -9.44 -2.99 -3.69
C GLY A 237 -10.96 -3.01 -3.70
N ILE A 238 -11.58 -3.32 -2.54
CA ILE A 238 -13.05 -3.43 -2.46
C ILE A 238 -13.77 -2.13 -2.83
N GLU A 239 -13.10 -0.99 -2.70
CA GLU A 239 -13.54 0.33 -3.14
C GLU A 239 -13.73 0.45 -4.67
N TYR A 240 -13.12 -0.46 -5.44
CA TYR A 240 -13.20 -0.50 -6.91
C TYR A 240 -14.09 -1.61 -7.44
N LEU A 241 -14.60 -2.48 -6.57
CA LEU A 241 -15.59 -3.46 -6.98
C LEU A 241 -16.89 -2.75 -7.39
N CYS A 242 -17.44 -3.13 -8.53
CA CYS A 242 -18.63 -2.50 -9.07
C CYS A 242 -19.82 -2.60 -8.13
N PHE A 243 -20.39 -1.47 -7.75
CA PHE A 243 -21.68 -1.37 -7.09
C PHE A 243 -22.42 -0.13 -7.61
N ASP A 244 -23.75 -0.10 -7.47
CA ASP A 244 -24.61 0.85 -8.18
C ASP A 244 -24.66 2.26 -7.53
N ARG A 245 -23.54 2.77 -6.98
CA ARG A 245 -23.50 4.08 -6.29
C ARG A 245 -22.24 4.86 -6.61
N PRO A 246 -22.11 5.34 -7.86
CA PRO A 246 -20.89 6.01 -8.33
C PRO A 246 -20.60 7.35 -7.62
N ASP A 247 -21.62 7.96 -7.01
CA ASP A 247 -21.49 9.25 -6.33
C ASP A 247 -21.00 9.14 -4.87
N CYS A 248 -20.87 7.93 -4.32
CA CYS A 248 -20.32 7.72 -3.00
C CYS A 248 -18.81 7.81 -3.05
N LYS A 249 -18.21 8.55 -2.09
CA LYS A 249 -16.77 8.58 -1.90
C LYS A 249 -16.37 7.53 -0.87
N ILE A 250 -15.47 6.64 -1.24
CA ILE A 250 -15.03 5.54 -0.39
C ILE A 250 -13.59 5.77 0.05
N PHE A 251 -13.38 5.78 1.37
CA PHE A 251 -12.09 6.04 2.01
C PHE A 251 -11.62 4.80 2.75
N ARG A 252 -10.47 4.26 2.36
CA ARG A 252 -9.81 3.17 3.09
C ARG A 252 -8.95 3.75 4.20
N LEU A 253 -9.19 3.29 5.42
CA LEU A 253 -8.47 3.72 6.61
C LEU A 253 -7.77 2.53 7.29
N SER A 254 -6.67 2.80 7.96
CA SER A 254 -6.03 1.83 8.86
C SER A 254 -6.94 1.49 10.07
N SER A 255 -7.70 2.47 10.54
CA SER A 255 -8.81 2.36 11.51
C SER A 255 -9.71 3.57 11.35
N THR A 256 -11.00 3.46 11.60
CA THR A 256 -11.92 4.61 11.59
C THR A 256 -11.61 5.65 12.68
N ARG A 257 -10.77 5.31 13.67
CA ARG A 257 -10.16 6.23 14.63
C ARG A 257 -9.48 7.43 13.95
N ARG A 258 -8.92 7.22 12.75
CA ARG A 258 -8.29 8.28 11.95
C ARG A 258 -9.18 9.49 11.69
N LEU A 259 -10.50 9.34 11.77
CA LEU A 259 -11.46 10.45 11.66
C LEU A 259 -11.38 11.46 12.81
N CYS A 260 -10.87 11.05 13.97
CA CYS A 260 -10.76 11.86 15.17
C CYS A 260 -9.38 12.53 15.33
N GLU A 261 -8.42 12.26 14.46
CA GLU A 261 -7.08 12.82 14.58
C GLU A 261 -7.03 14.25 14.04
N ASP A 262 -6.35 15.12 14.79
CA ASP A 262 -6.00 16.47 14.33
C ASP A 262 -4.91 16.36 13.25
N ARG A 263 -5.18 16.93 12.09
CA ARG A 263 -4.28 16.88 10.94
C ARG A 263 -3.47 18.14 10.73
N GLY A 264 -3.66 19.12 11.59
CA GLY A 264 -3.03 20.43 11.42
C GLY A 264 -3.45 21.13 10.12
N THR A 265 -2.81 22.24 9.82
CA THR A 265 -2.99 22.95 8.56
C THR A 265 -2.10 22.36 7.48
N ALA A 266 -2.65 22.15 6.27
CA ALA A 266 -1.87 21.69 5.13
C ALA A 266 -0.67 22.62 4.88
N SER A 267 0.53 22.04 4.81
CA SER A 267 1.74 22.78 4.50
C SER A 267 1.87 23.01 2.99
N LYS A 268 2.72 23.97 2.59
CA LYS A 268 3.01 24.17 1.17
C LYS A 268 3.65 22.89 0.61
N PRO A 269 3.20 22.38 -0.56
CA PRO A 269 3.75 21.19 -1.17
C PRO A 269 5.26 21.30 -1.39
N SER A 270 6.02 20.36 -0.83
CA SER A 270 7.43 20.13 -1.11
C SER A 270 7.60 18.66 -1.48
N LEU A 271 8.11 18.37 -2.67
CA LEU A 271 8.02 17.05 -3.29
C LEU A 271 9.41 16.46 -3.54
N LEU A 272 9.65 15.26 -3.02
CA LEU A 272 10.74 14.40 -3.40
C LEU A 272 10.28 13.44 -4.51
N LEU A 273 10.94 13.49 -5.67
CA LEU A 273 10.69 12.61 -6.81
C LEU A 273 11.88 11.69 -7.04
N LEU A 274 11.60 10.40 -7.20
CA LEU A 274 12.57 9.40 -7.63
C LEU A 274 12.00 8.59 -8.79
N GLY A 275 12.78 8.40 -9.86
CA GLY A 275 12.39 7.54 -10.99
C GLY A 275 13.41 7.54 -12.11
N GLY A 276 13.28 6.59 -13.04
CA GLY A 276 14.28 6.39 -14.09
C GLY A 276 15.64 6.01 -13.49
N LEU A 277 15.68 5.13 -12.50
CA LEU A 277 16.88 4.78 -11.74
C LEU A 277 17.75 3.77 -12.51
N ASN A 278 19.07 3.96 -12.41
CA ASN A 278 20.03 2.98 -12.91
C ASN A 278 20.35 1.96 -11.82
N TYR A 279 19.90 0.75 -12.00
CA TYR A 279 20.12 -0.35 -11.07
C TYR A 279 21.52 -0.97 -11.19
N ASN A 280 22.25 -0.71 -12.32
CA ASN A 280 23.64 -1.07 -12.50
C ASN A 280 24.55 0.09 -12.03
N ASP A 281 25.72 -0.23 -11.53
CA ASP A 281 26.66 0.79 -11.03
C ASP A 281 27.54 1.43 -12.14
N ASP A 282 27.40 0.94 -13.36
CA ASP A 282 28.16 1.48 -14.48
C ASP A 282 27.67 2.91 -14.75
N SER A 283 28.50 3.87 -14.37
CA SER A 283 28.41 5.26 -14.80
C SER A 283 28.54 5.44 -16.34
N ALA A 284 28.70 4.35 -17.05
CA ALA A 284 28.56 4.28 -18.48
C ALA A 284 27.11 4.55 -18.87
N VAL A 285 26.85 5.84 -18.93
CA VAL A 285 25.89 6.55 -19.76
C VAL A 285 24.81 5.63 -20.35
N ILE A 286 23.60 5.69 -19.84
CA ILE A 286 22.42 5.44 -20.68
C ILE A 286 22.44 6.58 -21.71
N GLN A 287 23.16 6.36 -22.81
CA GLN A 287 23.12 7.22 -23.98
C GLN A 287 21.77 6.96 -24.63
N HIS A 288 20.88 7.92 -24.48
CA HIS A 288 19.56 8.03 -25.07
C HIS A 288 18.52 6.97 -24.66
N PRO A 289 17.49 7.37 -23.88
CA PRO A 289 16.34 6.51 -23.54
C PRO A 289 15.56 6.03 -24.78
N ASP A 290 15.72 6.70 -25.92
CA ASP A 290 15.00 6.41 -27.17
C ASP A 290 15.53 5.18 -27.93
N THR A 291 16.63 4.58 -27.51
CA THR A 291 17.24 3.43 -28.20
C THR A 291 16.99 2.08 -27.52
N LEU A 292 16.37 2.08 -26.35
CA LEU A 292 15.99 0.83 -25.69
C LEU A 292 14.67 0.30 -26.29
N PRO A 293 14.60 -0.97 -26.71
CA PRO A 293 13.38 -1.53 -27.29
C PRO A 293 12.24 -1.42 -26.29
N ASP A 294 11.13 -0.85 -26.74
CA ASP A 294 9.85 -0.85 -26.01
C ASP A 294 9.39 -2.31 -25.87
N ARG A 295 9.65 -2.92 -24.72
CA ARG A 295 9.22 -4.28 -24.45
C ARG A 295 7.71 -4.31 -24.32
N SER A 296 7.05 -5.01 -25.21
CA SER A 296 5.60 -5.24 -25.16
C SER A 296 5.19 -5.90 -23.85
N ALA A 297 4.01 -5.56 -23.35
CA ALA A 297 3.44 -6.08 -22.09
C ALA A 297 3.45 -7.62 -21.96
N SER A 298 3.57 -8.36 -23.09
CA SER A 298 3.65 -9.82 -23.13
C SER A 298 5.00 -10.39 -22.70
N GLU A 299 6.09 -9.61 -22.76
CA GLU A 299 7.43 -10.05 -22.32
C GLU A 299 7.68 -9.73 -20.84
N ILE A 300 6.95 -8.76 -20.27
CA ILE A 300 7.09 -8.32 -18.88
C ILE A 300 6.44 -9.31 -17.89
N LEU A 301 5.49 -10.11 -18.35
CA LEU A 301 4.60 -10.94 -17.51
C LEU A 301 5.25 -12.14 -16.80
N GLY A 302 6.54 -12.40 -16.96
CA GLY A 302 7.15 -13.64 -16.44
C GLY A 302 8.41 -13.51 -15.60
N ARG A 303 9.06 -12.35 -15.55
CA ARG A 303 10.46 -12.27 -15.07
C ARG A 303 10.74 -11.28 -13.94
N ASP A 304 9.89 -10.29 -13.69
CA ASP A 304 10.24 -9.13 -12.86
C ASP A 304 9.88 -9.24 -11.37
N MET A 305 9.57 -10.43 -10.89
CA MET A 305 8.99 -10.61 -9.55
C MET A 305 9.74 -11.54 -8.60
N LEU A 306 10.91 -11.96 -8.99
CA LEU A 306 11.81 -12.62 -8.05
C LEU A 306 12.96 -11.65 -7.76
N PRO A 307 13.55 -11.67 -6.54
CA PRO A 307 14.88 -11.11 -6.39
C PRO A 307 15.68 -11.69 -7.54
N PRO A 308 16.60 -10.95 -8.15
CA PRO A 308 17.27 -11.42 -9.34
C PRO A 308 17.67 -12.86 -9.08
N VAL A 309 17.10 -13.78 -9.87
CA VAL A 309 17.63 -15.14 -9.91
C VAL A 309 19.10 -14.92 -10.15
N VAL A 310 19.95 -15.48 -9.32
CA VAL A 310 21.39 -15.28 -9.34
C VAL A 310 21.85 -15.17 -10.81
N GLY A 311 22.22 -13.93 -11.23
CA GLY A 311 22.65 -13.64 -12.60
C GLY A 311 21.70 -12.80 -13.48
N GLN A 312 20.47 -12.46 -13.06
CA GLN A 312 19.59 -11.55 -13.80
C GLN A 312 19.25 -10.34 -12.92
N GLY A 313 19.82 -9.18 -13.22
CA GLY A 313 19.57 -7.93 -12.48
C GLY A 313 18.22 -7.28 -12.85
N TYR A 314 17.86 -6.23 -12.13
CA TYR A 314 16.71 -5.36 -12.41
C TYR A 314 16.93 -4.59 -13.72
N THR A 315 15.89 -4.48 -14.54
CA THR A 315 15.92 -3.79 -15.82
C THR A 315 15.48 -2.35 -15.67
N TYR A 316 15.99 -1.45 -16.52
CA TYR A 316 15.60 -0.05 -16.53
C TYR A 316 14.11 0.14 -16.88
N LEU A 317 13.45 1.09 -16.21
CA LEU A 317 12.03 1.41 -16.39
C LEU A 317 11.88 2.76 -17.13
N ASN A 318 11.60 2.72 -18.43
CA ASN A 318 11.38 3.93 -19.25
C ASN A 318 10.15 4.73 -18.79
N GLY A 319 9.06 4.03 -18.42
CA GLY A 319 7.84 4.66 -17.92
C GLY A 319 8.06 5.44 -16.63
N SER A 320 8.90 4.93 -15.74
CA SER A 320 9.29 5.59 -14.49
C SER A 320 10.00 6.94 -14.73
N LEU A 321 10.92 6.99 -15.71
CA LEU A 321 11.57 8.25 -16.10
C LEU A 321 10.57 9.28 -16.62
N ALA A 322 9.70 8.87 -17.53
CA ALA A 322 8.67 9.73 -18.11
C ALA A 322 7.70 10.24 -17.04
N GLU A 323 7.31 9.38 -16.12
CA GLU A 323 6.41 9.68 -15.00
C GLU A 323 6.95 10.82 -14.13
N VAL A 324 8.18 10.69 -13.61
CA VAL A 324 8.77 11.72 -12.73
C VAL A 324 9.07 13.02 -13.47
N ASN A 325 9.46 12.96 -14.73
CA ASN A 325 9.67 14.16 -15.55
C ASN A 325 8.34 14.91 -15.77
N ASN A 326 7.26 14.21 -16.06
CA ASN A 326 5.94 14.82 -16.23
C ASN A 326 5.44 15.46 -14.92
N ILE A 327 5.58 14.77 -13.80
CA ILE A 327 5.20 15.32 -12.49
C ILE A 327 6.05 16.54 -12.16
N ARG A 328 7.35 16.51 -12.45
CA ARG A 328 8.29 17.61 -12.23
C ARG A 328 7.86 18.90 -12.92
N THR A 329 7.24 18.82 -14.09
CA THR A 329 6.74 20.01 -14.82
C THR A 329 5.54 20.68 -14.17
N LEU A 330 4.86 20.00 -13.25
CA LEU A 330 3.63 20.48 -12.60
C LEU A 330 3.90 21.29 -11.33
N ILE A 331 5.12 21.25 -10.80
CA ILE A 331 5.50 21.89 -9.53
C ILE A 331 6.68 22.83 -9.70
N SER A 332 6.73 23.88 -8.86
CA SER A 332 7.85 24.84 -8.87
C SER A 332 9.20 24.12 -8.65
N PRO A 333 10.25 24.51 -9.40
CA PRO A 333 11.61 23.98 -9.21
C PRO A 333 12.12 24.04 -7.77
N ASN A 334 11.82 25.10 -7.05
CA ASN A 334 12.27 25.32 -5.68
C ASN A 334 11.51 24.44 -4.63
N SER A 335 10.40 23.84 -5.03
CA SER A 335 9.58 22.98 -4.16
C SER A 335 9.71 21.50 -4.52
N CYS A 336 10.71 21.11 -5.34
CA CYS A 336 10.83 19.76 -5.83
C CYS A 336 12.29 19.33 -5.99
N GLN A 337 12.67 18.28 -5.34
CA GLN A 337 13.94 17.56 -5.55
C GLN A 337 13.68 16.34 -6.42
N LEU A 338 14.49 16.14 -7.45
CA LEU A 338 14.40 15.00 -8.37
C LEU A 338 15.69 14.20 -8.38
N TYR A 339 15.59 12.90 -8.12
CA TYR A 339 16.67 11.94 -8.27
C TYR A 339 16.39 10.95 -9.40
N GLN A 340 17.34 10.84 -10.32
CA GLN A 340 17.27 9.98 -11.50
C GLN A 340 18.62 9.27 -11.70
N TYR A 341 18.63 8.23 -12.52
CA TYR A 341 19.81 7.45 -12.88
C TYR A 341 20.55 6.92 -11.64
N SER A 342 21.83 7.18 -11.52
CA SER A 342 22.68 6.73 -10.39
C SER A 342 22.55 7.58 -9.12
N LYS A 343 21.74 8.67 -9.15
CA LYS A 343 21.64 9.59 -8.01
C LYS A 343 20.63 9.16 -6.93
N GLY A 344 19.74 8.24 -7.23
CA GLY A 344 18.73 7.73 -6.28
C GLY A 344 19.27 6.57 -5.46
N THR A 345 20.39 6.75 -4.77
CA THR A 345 20.98 5.75 -3.88
C THR A 345 20.21 5.67 -2.56
N GLU A 346 20.32 4.57 -1.87
CA GLU A 346 19.53 4.25 -0.68
C GLU A 346 19.79 5.25 0.46
N ASP A 347 21.05 5.61 0.73
CA ASP A 347 21.46 6.58 1.74
C ASP A 347 20.87 7.98 1.47
N ILE A 348 20.97 8.47 0.23
CA ILE A 348 20.41 9.77 -0.18
C ILE A 348 18.89 9.77 -0.01
N VAL A 349 18.22 8.70 -0.44
CA VAL A 349 16.78 8.57 -0.36
C VAL A 349 16.31 8.58 1.10
N LYS A 350 16.96 7.80 1.97
CA LYS A 350 16.66 7.78 3.42
C LYS A 350 16.83 9.15 4.08
N GLN A 351 17.86 9.89 3.73
CA GLN A 351 18.10 11.24 4.26
C GLN A 351 17.07 12.25 3.77
N ASP A 352 16.74 12.21 2.47
CA ASP A 352 15.90 13.23 1.87
C ASP A 352 14.40 12.97 2.05
N MET A 353 13.95 11.71 2.22
CA MET A 353 12.57 11.40 2.61
C MET A 353 12.14 12.15 3.89
N GLN A 354 13.08 12.47 4.75
CA GLN A 354 12.84 13.18 6.01
C GLN A 354 12.76 14.71 5.88
N LYS A 355 12.86 15.26 4.66
CA LYS A 355 12.88 16.73 4.41
C LYS A 355 11.65 17.24 3.65
N TYR A 356 10.93 16.36 2.95
CA TYR A 356 9.83 16.72 2.05
C TYR A 356 8.49 16.20 2.58
N ASN A 357 7.42 17.01 2.49
CA ASN A 357 6.09 16.60 2.95
C ASN A 357 5.34 15.73 1.94
N MET A 358 5.84 15.61 0.72
CA MET A 358 5.34 14.66 -0.28
C MET A 358 6.49 13.86 -0.86
N ILE A 359 6.31 12.55 -1.00
CA ILE A 359 7.31 11.62 -1.52
C ILE A 359 6.68 10.84 -2.66
N HIS A 360 7.37 10.75 -3.79
CA HIS A 360 6.97 9.91 -4.91
C HIS A 360 8.17 9.11 -5.42
N ILE A 361 8.05 7.79 -5.35
CA ILE A 361 9.08 6.85 -5.77
C ILE A 361 8.50 5.94 -6.85
N SER A 362 9.02 6.08 -8.08
CA SER A 362 8.66 5.25 -9.23
C SER A 362 9.82 4.31 -9.56
N THR A 363 9.66 3.01 -9.26
CA THR A 363 10.73 1.99 -9.37
C THR A 363 10.16 0.58 -9.35
N HIS A 364 11.04 -0.45 -9.29
CA HIS A 364 10.62 -1.82 -8.98
C HIS A 364 10.25 -1.99 -7.52
N GLY A 365 9.19 -2.77 -7.25
CA GLY A 365 8.78 -3.18 -5.92
C GLY A 365 8.65 -4.70 -5.83
N PHE A 366 8.77 -5.24 -4.63
CA PHE A 366 8.56 -6.65 -4.35
C PHE A 366 7.91 -6.89 -2.99
N CYS A 367 7.15 -7.96 -2.88
CA CYS A 367 6.69 -8.52 -1.62
C CYS A 367 6.54 -10.03 -1.72
N PHE A 368 7.28 -10.79 -0.92
CA PHE A 368 7.29 -12.26 -0.96
C PHE A 368 6.30 -12.91 -0.01
N ASP A 369 5.87 -12.20 1.02
CA ASP A 369 5.07 -12.77 2.11
C ASP A 369 3.55 -12.76 1.83
N TYR A 370 3.06 -12.08 0.81
CA TYR A 370 1.62 -11.94 0.58
C TYR A 370 0.93 -13.26 0.15
N GLN A 371 1.69 -14.20 -0.43
CA GLN A 371 1.17 -15.50 -0.87
C GLN A 371 0.98 -16.49 0.28
N ILE A 372 1.54 -16.20 1.44
CA ILE A 372 1.45 -17.05 2.63
C ILE A 372 0.24 -16.58 3.44
N VAL A 373 -0.97 -16.97 3.01
CA VAL A 373 -2.17 -16.78 3.84
C VAL A 373 -2.28 -17.98 4.77
N PRO A 374 -2.18 -17.79 6.08
CA PRO A 374 -2.51 -18.86 7.01
C PRO A 374 -3.97 -19.28 6.80
N SER A 375 -4.21 -20.53 6.51
CA SER A 375 -5.55 -21.11 6.39
C SER A 375 -6.31 -21.12 7.73
N THR A 376 -5.68 -20.68 8.80
CA THR A 376 -6.26 -20.59 10.15
C THR A 376 -5.80 -19.31 10.81
N LEU A 377 -6.77 -18.59 11.38
CA LEU A 377 -6.59 -17.37 12.20
C LEU A 377 -5.17 -17.21 12.75
N TYR A 378 -4.53 -16.11 12.44
CA TYR A 378 -3.34 -15.45 12.98
C TYR A 378 -2.48 -16.15 14.06
N LEU A 379 -2.76 -17.40 14.43
CA LEU A 379 -2.43 -17.98 15.72
C LEU A 379 -1.34 -19.05 15.70
N LYS A 380 -0.86 -19.48 14.52
CA LYS A 380 0.11 -20.59 14.45
C LYS A 380 1.47 -20.26 13.85
N ASP A 381 1.64 -19.08 13.27
CA ASP A 381 2.91 -18.77 12.61
C ASP A 381 3.84 -17.93 13.48
N ASN A 382 4.95 -18.53 13.91
CA ASN A 382 6.05 -17.91 14.64
C ASN A 382 6.93 -16.99 13.76
N VAL A 383 6.46 -16.55 12.60
CA VAL A 383 7.21 -15.60 11.78
C VAL A 383 7.09 -14.22 12.40
N SER A 384 8.20 -13.65 12.81
CA SER A 384 8.23 -12.31 13.40
C SER A 384 7.77 -11.26 12.37
N GLU A 385 7.11 -10.19 12.82
CA GLU A 385 6.76 -9.05 11.98
C GLU A 385 8.00 -8.48 11.27
N ASP A 386 9.12 -8.45 11.95
CA ASP A 386 10.42 -8.02 11.44
C ASP A 386 10.87 -8.80 10.21
N LEU A 387 10.67 -10.11 10.18
CA LEU A 387 11.01 -10.93 9.02
C LEU A 387 10.08 -10.61 7.84
N SER A 388 8.78 -10.44 8.08
CA SER A 388 7.83 -10.06 7.05
C SER A 388 8.12 -8.68 6.45
N LEU A 389 8.46 -7.69 7.29
CA LEU A 389 8.87 -6.36 6.85
C LEU A 389 10.16 -6.37 6.02
N SER A 390 11.07 -7.31 6.28
CA SER A 390 12.31 -7.48 5.49
C SER A 390 12.07 -8.14 4.12
N ARG A 391 10.91 -8.73 3.90
CA ARG A 391 10.54 -9.43 2.66
C ARG A 391 9.74 -8.58 1.68
N CYS A 392 9.47 -7.33 2.00
CA CYS A 392 8.84 -6.36 1.11
C CYS A 392 9.74 -5.13 1.01
N GLY A 393 9.93 -4.59 -0.20
CA GLY A 393 10.82 -3.46 -0.42
C GLY A 393 10.68 -2.86 -1.81
N ILE A 394 11.45 -1.81 -2.03
CA ILE A 394 11.63 -1.12 -3.32
C ILE A 394 13.10 -1.12 -3.72
N ILE A 395 13.34 -1.05 -5.02
CA ILE A 395 14.67 -1.16 -5.60
C ILE A 395 15.19 0.22 -5.95
N LEU A 396 16.41 0.54 -5.52
CA LEU A 396 17.06 1.82 -5.72
C LEU A 396 18.30 1.70 -6.60
N SER A 397 18.96 2.84 -6.88
CA SER A 397 20.14 2.86 -7.75
C SER A 397 21.27 1.98 -7.20
N GLY A 398 21.89 1.19 -8.08
CA GLY A 398 23.02 0.33 -7.73
C GLY A 398 22.68 -1.07 -7.21
N ALA A 399 21.39 -1.43 -7.05
CA ALA A 399 20.95 -2.71 -6.49
C ALA A 399 21.52 -3.96 -7.21
N ASN A 400 21.77 -3.88 -8.50
CA ASN A 400 22.35 -5.00 -9.27
C ASN A 400 23.81 -5.30 -8.93
N ARG A 401 24.54 -4.35 -8.34
CA ARG A 401 25.91 -4.52 -7.89
C ARG A 401 25.97 -5.47 -6.70
N THR A 402 25.10 -5.24 -5.74
CA THR A 402 25.07 -6.04 -4.49
C THR A 402 24.66 -7.48 -4.75
N ALA A 403 23.78 -7.70 -5.74
CA ALA A 403 23.42 -9.05 -6.18
C ALA A 403 24.61 -9.84 -6.78
N LYS A 404 25.71 -9.15 -7.17
CA LYS A 404 26.93 -9.75 -7.75
C LYS A 404 28.10 -9.82 -6.79
N GLN A 405 28.06 -9.13 -5.65
CA GLN A 405 29.18 -9.06 -4.69
C GLN A 405 28.95 -9.98 -3.50
N ASP A 406 30.06 -10.56 -3.03
CA ASP A 406 30.13 -11.46 -1.87
C ASP A 406 29.47 -10.87 -0.61
N ALA A 407 28.84 -11.75 0.15
CA ALA A 407 28.15 -11.50 1.43
C ALA A 407 29.04 -10.92 2.56
N ASN A 408 30.27 -10.53 2.30
CA ASN A 408 31.25 -10.10 3.30
C ASN A 408 31.29 -8.59 3.58
N ASN A 409 30.56 -7.75 2.84
CA ASN A 409 30.58 -6.30 3.07
C ASN A 409 29.40 -5.88 3.96
N LYS A 410 29.60 -5.88 5.25
CA LYS A 410 28.58 -5.78 6.32
C LYS A 410 27.91 -4.40 6.47
N TYR A 411 28.34 -3.35 5.77
CA TYR A 411 27.97 -1.96 6.09
C TYR A 411 27.64 -1.09 4.87
N VAL A 412 27.42 -1.66 3.70
CA VAL A 412 27.09 -0.88 2.50
C VAL A 412 25.60 -0.98 2.23
N GLU A 413 24.95 0.18 2.05
CA GLU A 413 23.60 0.27 1.52
C GLU A 413 23.52 -0.54 0.21
N ASP A 414 22.59 -1.51 0.18
CA ASP A 414 22.56 -2.53 -0.87
C ASP A 414 21.71 -2.14 -2.08
N GLY A 415 21.11 -0.95 -2.04
CA GLY A 415 20.20 -0.45 -3.07
C GLY A 415 18.78 -1.03 -2.97
N ILE A 416 18.46 -1.69 -1.85
CA ILE A 416 17.14 -2.29 -1.58
C ILE A 416 16.57 -1.67 -0.31
N LEU A 417 15.62 -0.77 -0.44
CA LEU A 417 14.95 -0.16 0.71
C LEU A 417 13.77 -1.02 1.14
N THR A 418 13.96 -1.78 2.22
CA THR A 418 12.94 -2.67 2.78
C THR A 418 11.90 -1.93 3.64
N ALA A 419 10.72 -2.52 3.82
CA ALA A 419 9.72 -2.00 4.74
C ALA A 419 10.23 -1.90 6.18
N ARG A 420 11.14 -2.81 6.58
CA ARG A 420 11.81 -2.76 7.88
C ARG A 420 12.69 -1.52 8.04
N GLU A 421 13.43 -1.14 7.01
CA GLU A 421 14.27 0.06 7.02
C GLU A 421 13.45 1.33 7.05
N LEU A 422 12.36 1.37 6.28
CA LEU A 422 11.39 2.47 6.32
C LEU A 422 10.88 2.73 7.73
N CYS A 423 10.63 1.69 8.55
CA CYS A 423 10.19 1.86 9.94
C CYS A 423 11.12 2.72 10.79
N ASN A 424 12.39 2.87 10.40
CA ASN A 424 13.39 3.61 11.16
C ASN A 424 13.52 5.10 10.73
N LEU A 425 12.77 5.52 9.72
CA LEU A 425 12.77 6.92 9.25
C LEU A 425 11.77 7.75 10.07
N ASN A 426 12.02 9.07 10.14
CA ASN A 426 11.05 10.02 10.66
C ASN A 426 10.27 10.67 9.52
N LEU A 427 9.07 10.16 9.26
CA LEU A 427 8.17 10.65 8.20
C LEU A 427 6.90 11.30 8.76
N THR A 428 6.91 11.75 10.01
CA THR A 428 5.73 12.34 10.69
C THR A 428 5.21 13.60 10.01
N HIS A 429 6.08 14.32 9.28
CA HIS A 429 5.74 15.50 8.48
C HIS A 429 5.26 15.16 7.06
N VAL A 430 5.35 13.87 6.67
CA VAL A 430 4.97 13.44 5.32
C VAL A 430 3.45 13.31 5.20
N GLU A 431 2.85 14.21 4.44
CA GLU A 431 1.40 14.23 4.18
C GLU A 431 0.96 13.17 3.17
N LEU A 432 1.86 12.82 2.24
CA LEU A 432 1.60 11.82 1.20
C LEU A 432 2.87 11.11 0.77
N ALA A 433 2.91 9.79 0.90
CA ALA A 433 3.92 8.93 0.30
C ALA A 433 3.33 8.08 -0.83
N VAL A 434 3.88 8.19 -2.04
CA VAL A 434 3.46 7.45 -3.23
C VAL A 434 4.56 6.45 -3.60
N LEU A 435 4.22 5.17 -3.61
CA LEU A 435 5.08 4.11 -4.13
C LEU A 435 4.51 3.60 -5.46
N SER A 436 4.95 4.23 -6.55
CA SER A 436 4.58 3.87 -7.93
C SER A 436 5.46 2.69 -8.39
N ALA A 437 5.17 1.51 -7.85
CA ALA A 437 5.90 0.28 -8.11
C ALA A 437 4.96 -0.94 -7.96
N CYS A 438 5.38 -2.10 -8.44
CA CYS A 438 4.57 -3.31 -8.38
C CYS A 438 4.36 -3.79 -6.94
N GLN A 439 3.12 -4.19 -6.59
CA GLN A 439 2.78 -4.91 -5.36
C GLN A 439 3.16 -4.18 -4.05
N THR A 440 3.30 -2.86 -4.08
CA THR A 440 3.72 -2.06 -2.91
C THR A 440 2.67 -2.02 -1.78
N GLY A 441 1.41 -2.32 -2.09
CA GLY A 441 0.31 -2.42 -1.12
C GLY A 441 0.16 -3.80 -0.47
N LEU A 442 0.96 -4.78 -0.89
CA LEU A 442 0.89 -6.14 -0.39
C LEU A 442 1.79 -6.36 0.83
N GLY A 443 1.51 -7.44 1.54
CA GLY A 443 2.26 -7.88 2.71
C GLY A 443 1.57 -9.06 3.37
N ARG A 444 2.20 -9.60 4.40
CA ARG A 444 1.59 -10.65 5.21
C ARG A 444 0.44 -10.07 6.04
N ILE A 445 -0.70 -10.73 6.04
CA ILE A 445 -1.82 -10.39 6.94
C ILE A 445 -1.42 -10.77 8.37
N THR A 446 -1.44 -9.81 9.27
CA THR A 446 -1.10 -9.96 10.69
C THR A 446 -2.28 -9.57 11.57
N ALA A 447 -2.14 -9.79 12.87
CA ALA A 447 -3.12 -9.37 13.86
C ALA A 447 -3.36 -7.84 13.91
N ASP A 448 -2.52 -7.03 13.30
CA ASP A 448 -2.56 -5.55 13.31
C ASP A 448 -2.53 -4.96 11.88
N GLY A 449 -3.03 -5.71 10.89
CA GLY A 449 -3.11 -5.31 9.49
C GLY A 449 -2.08 -6.01 8.61
N ILE A 450 -1.57 -5.33 7.58
CA ILE A 450 -0.59 -5.87 6.63
C ILE A 450 0.85 -5.52 7.05
N ALA A 451 1.70 -6.52 7.21
CA ALA A 451 3.15 -6.37 7.37
C ALA A 451 3.84 -6.31 6.00
N GLY A 452 4.04 -5.11 5.51
CA GLY A 452 4.66 -4.80 4.22
C GLY A 452 5.08 -3.33 4.14
N LEU A 453 5.31 -2.81 2.93
CA LEU A 453 5.68 -1.39 2.71
C LEU A 453 4.69 -0.39 3.34
N PRO A 454 3.34 -0.61 3.26
CA PRO A 454 2.40 0.26 3.94
C PRO A 454 2.66 0.36 5.45
N ARG A 455 2.96 -0.75 6.08
CA ARG A 455 3.29 -0.80 7.51
C ARG A 455 4.57 -0.03 7.82
N GLY A 456 5.61 -0.21 6.98
CA GLY A 456 6.88 0.51 7.12
C GLY A 456 6.69 2.03 7.08
N LEU A 457 5.99 2.55 6.07
CA LEU A 457 5.67 3.96 5.92
C LEU A 457 4.81 4.51 7.08
N LYS A 458 3.82 3.74 7.51
CA LYS A 458 2.95 4.14 8.63
C LYS A 458 3.70 4.14 9.97
N LYS A 459 4.57 3.16 10.23
CA LYS A 459 5.44 3.15 11.41
C LYS A 459 6.42 4.34 11.41
N ALA A 460 6.91 4.73 10.23
CA ALA A 460 7.71 5.93 10.08
C ALA A 460 6.93 7.24 10.32
N GLY A 461 5.60 7.20 10.31
CA GLY A 461 4.73 8.34 10.59
C GLY A 461 4.07 8.98 9.37
N ALA A 462 4.23 8.44 8.17
CA ALA A 462 3.58 8.98 6.97
C ALA A 462 2.04 9.02 7.13
N ASN A 463 1.43 10.17 6.82
CA ASN A 463 0.00 10.39 7.04
C ASN A 463 -0.85 9.59 6.04
N ALA A 464 -0.78 9.92 4.75
CA ALA A 464 -1.47 9.17 3.70
C ALA A 464 -0.45 8.42 2.83
N ILE A 465 -0.84 7.26 2.32
CA ILE A 465 0.00 6.47 1.40
C ILE A 465 -0.79 6.04 0.17
N LEU A 466 -0.15 6.07 -1.00
CA LEU A 466 -0.67 5.56 -2.26
C LEU A 466 0.22 4.40 -2.73
N VAL A 467 -0.37 3.21 -2.86
CA VAL A 467 0.33 1.95 -3.15
C VAL A 467 -0.47 1.07 -4.11
N SER A 468 0.13 -0.01 -4.62
CA SER A 468 -0.49 -0.88 -5.63
C SER A 468 -0.72 -2.31 -5.13
N LEU A 469 -1.78 -2.97 -5.60
CA LEU A 469 -2.14 -4.36 -5.24
C LEU A 469 -1.56 -5.41 -6.19
N TRP A 470 -1.17 -5.03 -7.40
CA TRP A 470 -0.60 -5.96 -8.40
C TRP A 470 0.39 -5.26 -9.32
N ASP A 471 0.93 -6.01 -10.27
CA ASP A 471 1.89 -5.51 -11.24
C ASP A 471 1.22 -4.52 -12.19
N VAL A 472 1.83 -3.36 -12.33
CA VAL A 472 1.24 -2.23 -13.05
C VAL A 472 1.89 -2.06 -14.43
N ASN A 473 1.10 -1.57 -15.39
CA ASN A 473 1.60 -1.23 -16.72
C ASN A 473 2.25 0.16 -16.70
N ASP A 474 3.50 0.26 -17.12
CA ASP A 474 4.29 1.49 -17.08
C ASP A 474 3.59 2.71 -17.69
N HIS A 475 3.05 2.59 -18.91
CA HIS A 475 2.43 3.73 -19.59
C HIS A 475 1.09 4.12 -18.96
N ALA A 476 0.27 3.16 -18.55
CA ALA A 476 -0.99 3.46 -17.85
C ALA A 476 -0.71 4.12 -16.49
N THR A 477 0.32 3.65 -15.78
CA THR A 477 0.76 4.21 -14.49
C THR A 477 1.28 5.64 -14.63
N GLN A 478 2.13 5.88 -15.64
CA GLN A 478 2.62 7.22 -15.96
C GLN A 478 1.47 8.21 -16.22
N LEU A 479 0.45 7.82 -16.98
CA LEU A 479 -0.73 8.65 -17.23
C LEU A 479 -1.51 8.89 -15.92
N LEU A 480 -1.73 7.84 -15.13
CA LEU A 480 -2.46 7.90 -13.87
C LEU A 480 -1.78 8.84 -12.88
N MET A 481 -0.48 8.66 -12.64
CA MET A 481 0.27 9.47 -11.67
C MET A 481 0.40 10.93 -12.13
N THR A 482 0.67 11.17 -13.42
CA THR A 482 0.69 12.54 -13.96
C THR A 482 -0.66 13.24 -13.74
N GLN A 483 -1.77 12.56 -14.01
CA GLN A 483 -3.10 13.14 -13.83
C GLN A 483 -3.48 13.29 -12.33
N PHE A 484 -3.07 12.35 -11.49
CA PHE A 484 -3.24 12.43 -10.03
C PHE A 484 -2.59 13.68 -9.47
N TYR A 485 -1.30 13.93 -9.76
CA TYR A 485 -0.60 15.13 -9.30
C TYR A 485 -1.17 16.41 -9.91
N ARG A 486 -1.58 16.39 -11.17
CA ARG A 486 -2.26 17.55 -11.80
C ARG A 486 -3.53 17.94 -11.06
N ASN A 487 -4.30 16.98 -10.61
CA ASN A 487 -5.53 17.22 -9.85
C ASN A 487 -5.21 17.70 -8.42
N LEU A 488 -4.27 17.03 -7.75
CA LEU A 488 -3.87 17.33 -6.39
C LEU A 488 -3.30 18.74 -6.25
N LEU A 489 -2.40 19.13 -7.16
CA LEU A 489 -1.77 20.47 -7.18
C LEU A 489 -2.75 21.59 -7.59
N LYS A 490 -3.90 21.26 -8.17
CA LYS A 490 -5.03 22.18 -8.39
C LYS A 490 -5.96 22.31 -7.17
N GLY A 491 -5.63 21.67 -6.04
CA GLY A 491 -6.37 21.78 -4.79
C GLY A 491 -7.49 20.76 -4.59
N LYS A 492 -7.62 19.72 -5.44
CA LYS A 492 -8.50 18.60 -5.15
C LYS A 492 -7.95 17.77 -3.99
N ASN A 493 -8.84 17.17 -3.19
CA ASN A 493 -8.39 16.22 -2.18
C ASN A 493 -7.78 14.95 -2.81
N LYS A 494 -7.06 14.16 -2.01
CA LYS A 494 -6.29 13.00 -2.48
C LYS A 494 -7.18 11.94 -3.15
N ILE A 495 -8.36 11.65 -2.56
CA ILE A 495 -9.32 10.66 -3.09
C ILE A 495 -9.91 11.10 -4.43
N GLU A 496 -10.39 12.34 -4.51
CA GLU A 496 -10.93 12.89 -5.76
C GLU A 496 -9.84 12.95 -6.85
N SER A 497 -8.61 13.29 -6.46
CA SER A 497 -7.47 13.35 -7.38
C SER A 497 -7.17 11.98 -7.99
N LEU A 498 -7.22 10.90 -7.18
CA LEU A 498 -7.00 9.54 -7.63
C LEU A 498 -8.17 9.04 -8.49
N HIS A 499 -9.41 9.22 -8.04
CA HIS A 499 -10.60 8.78 -8.76
C HIS A 499 -10.69 9.41 -10.17
N ASP A 500 -10.42 10.72 -10.27
CA ASP A 500 -10.43 11.40 -11.56
C ASP A 500 -9.26 10.96 -12.46
N ALA A 501 -8.10 10.64 -11.87
CA ALA A 501 -6.97 10.08 -12.62
C ALA A 501 -7.28 8.67 -13.14
N GLN A 502 -7.91 7.83 -12.34
CA GLN A 502 -8.38 6.49 -12.75
C GLN A 502 -9.44 6.59 -13.86
N THR A 503 -10.38 7.53 -13.75
CA THR A 503 -11.38 7.81 -14.78
C THR A 503 -10.72 8.30 -16.07
N TYR A 504 -9.71 9.15 -15.99
CA TYR A 504 -8.93 9.60 -17.13
C TYR A 504 -8.25 8.43 -17.85
N VAL A 505 -7.55 7.56 -17.12
CA VAL A 505 -6.89 6.37 -17.70
C VAL A 505 -7.90 5.42 -18.33
N ARG A 506 -9.01 5.12 -17.64
CA ARG A 506 -10.10 4.27 -18.17
C ARG A 506 -10.65 4.79 -19.50
N ASN A 507 -10.70 6.10 -19.69
CA ASN A 507 -11.25 6.75 -20.87
C ASN A 507 -10.17 7.20 -21.88
N TYR A 508 -8.90 6.82 -21.67
CA TYR A 508 -7.81 7.20 -22.55
C TYR A 508 -7.96 6.56 -23.93
N GLU A 509 -8.13 7.40 -24.97
CA GLU A 509 -8.36 6.98 -26.34
C GLU A 509 -7.08 7.04 -27.16
N ILE A 510 -6.91 6.07 -28.04
CA ILE A 510 -5.90 6.07 -29.12
C ILE A 510 -6.59 5.86 -30.45
N GLU A 511 -6.00 6.40 -31.51
CA GLU A 511 -6.42 6.14 -32.88
C GLU A 511 -5.72 4.89 -33.42
N VAL A 512 -6.51 3.95 -33.92
CA VAL A 512 -6.01 2.70 -34.53
C VAL A 512 -6.48 2.65 -35.97
N GLU A 513 -5.55 2.37 -36.89
CA GLU A 513 -5.90 2.17 -38.29
C GLU A 513 -6.77 0.93 -38.46
N THR A 514 -7.97 1.11 -39.00
CA THR A 514 -8.87 0.01 -39.38
C THR A 514 -8.67 -0.29 -40.86
N GLY A 515 -8.09 -1.45 -41.15
CA GLY A 515 -7.90 -1.85 -42.57
C GLY A 515 -6.85 -2.90 -42.84
N VAL A 516 -6.04 -3.26 -41.84
CA VAL A 516 -5.06 -4.37 -42.00
C VAL A 516 -5.59 -5.60 -41.25
N GLY A 517 -6.39 -6.42 -41.95
CA GLY A 517 -6.91 -7.65 -41.40
C GLY A 517 -5.82 -8.58 -40.91
N LYS A 518 -6.11 -9.37 -39.84
CA LYS A 518 -5.24 -10.40 -39.22
C LYS A 518 -4.66 -11.46 -40.18
N GLN A 519 -4.89 -11.37 -41.47
CA GLN A 519 -4.39 -12.29 -42.50
C GLN A 519 -3.08 -11.86 -43.19
N GLN A 520 -2.64 -10.61 -43.05
CA GLN A 520 -1.48 -10.13 -43.82
C GLN A 520 -0.11 -10.39 -43.18
N TRP A 521 -0.03 -10.92 -41.98
CA TRP A 521 1.29 -11.24 -41.40
C TRP A 521 1.94 -12.49 -42.05
N LYS A 522 1.13 -13.37 -42.64
CA LYS A 522 1.64 -14.56 -43.36
C LYS A 522 1.92 -14.35 -44.85
N SER A 523 1.53 -13.24 -45.44
CA SER A 523 1.66 -12.99 -46.87
C SER A 523 2.78 -12.02 -47.28
N ARG A 524 3.41 -11.30 -46.34
CA ARG A 524 4.54 -10.39 -46.66
C ARG A 524 5.80 -11.06 -47.20
N VAL A 525 5.90 -12.37 -47.14
CA VAL A 525 7.03 -13.12 -47.72
C VAL A 525 6.77 -13.53 -49.19
N ARG A 526 5.57 -13.26 -49.76
CA ARG A 526 5.25 -13.73 -51.14
C ARG A 526 4.83 -12.66 -52.14
N GLN A 527 4.77 -11.38 -51.80
CA GLN A 527 4.35 -10.33 -52.75
C GLN A 527 5.37 -9.18 -52.90
N GLU A 528 6.54 -9.49 -53.34
CA GLU A 528 7.45 -8.50 -53.91
C GLU A 528 7.28 -8.35 -55.44
N ILE A 529 6.20 -8.85 -56.02
CA ILE A 529 5.93 -8.76 -57.47
C ILE A 529 4.44 -8.39 -57.63
N ASP A 530 4.08 -7.11 -57.49
CA ASP A 530 3.05 -6.40 -58.28
C ASP A 530 2.86 -4.96 -57.74
N LYS A 531 3.80 -4.10 -58.07
CA LYS A 531 3.67 -2.66 -57.86
C LYS A 531 3.15 -2.02 -59.13
N THR A 532 1.82 -2.10 -59.39
CA THR A 532 1.14 -1.08 -60.21
C THR A 532 -0.38 -1.18 -59.99
N LYS A 533 -0.92 -0.07 -59.51
CA LYS A 533 -2.36 0.26 -59.40
C LYS A 533 -3.12 -0.22 -58.17
N GLU A 534 -3.05 0.54 -57.11
CA GLU A 534 -4.25 0.85 -56.31
C GLU A 534 -4.16 2.25 -55.76
N LYS A 535 -5.19 3.06 -56.03
CA LYS A 535 -5.42 4.41 -55.49
C LYS A 535 -5.54 4.31 -53.96
N SER A 536 -4.77 5.09 -53.26
CA SER A 536 -4.78 5.25 -51.81
C SER A 536 -6.18 5.63 -51.28
N ALA A 537 -6.90 4.68 -50.75
CA ALA A 537 -7.94 4.99 -49.77
C ALA A 537 -7.23 5.46 -48.49
N SER A 538 -7.55 6.65 -48.00
CA SER A 538 -7.05 7.15 -46.71
C SER A 538 -7.37 6.10 -45.63
N PRO A 539 -6.41 5.70 -44.78
CA PRO A 539 -6.65 4.73 -43.73
C PRO A 539 -7.77 5.23 -42.83
N GLN A 540 -8.83 4.44 -42.68
CA GLN A 540 -9.88 4.75 -41.72
C GLN A 540 -9.33 4.51 -40.32
N THR A 541 -9.27 5.51 -39.49
CA THR A 541 -8.89 5.41 -38.09
C THR A 541 -10.12 5.27 -37.20
N THR A 542 -10.04 4.39 -36.22
CA THR A 542 -11.09 4.23 -35.20
C THR A 542 -10.49 4.53 -33.82
N LYS A 543 -11.21 5.30 -33.00
CA LYS A 543 -10.81 5.56 -31.61
C LYS A 543 -11.19 4.39 -30.74
N ILE A 544 -10.24 3.86 -30.00
CA ILE A 544 -10.46 2.82 -29.00
C ILE A 544 -9.94 3.27 -27.64
N LYS A 545 -10.62 2.86 -26.56
CA LYS A 545 -10.16 3.08 -25.18
C LYS A 545 -9.10 2.03 -24.84
N LYS A 546 -7.84 2.45 -24.85
CA LYS A 546 -6.68 1.56 -24.69
C LYS A 546 -6.63 0.88 -23.31
N TYR A 547 -7.02 1.58 -22.26
CA TYR A 547 -6.88 1.15 -20.86
C TYR A 547 -8.24 1.05 -20.14
N GLN A 548 -9.29 0.63 -20.85
CA GLN A 548 -10.65 0.52 -20.30
C GLN A 548 -10.73 -0.50 -19.15
N ASP A 549 -9.95 -1.56 -19.23
CA ASP A 549 -9.99 -2.68 -18.27
C ASP A 549 -9.47 -2.29 -16.89
N PRO A 550 -10.10 -2.77 -15.80
CA PRO A 550 -9.74 -2.46 -14.41
C PRO A 550 -8.27 -2.73 -14.06
N TYR A 551 -7.63 -3.71 -14.68
CA TYR A 551 -6.20 -3.99 -14.49
C TYR A 551 -5.32 -2.73 -14.59
N TYR A 552 -5.63 -1.81 -15.51
CA TYR A 552 -4.80 -0.65 -15.81
C TYR A 552 -4.98 0.53 -14.86
N TRP A 553 -6.10 0.61 -14.12
CA TRP A 553 -6.41 1.79 -13.31
C TRP A 553 -6.79 1.47 -11.86
N ALA A 554 -7.26 0.25 -11.54
CA ALA A 554 -7.72 -0.12 -10.20
C ALA A 554 -6.63 -0.71 -9.30
N ALA A 555 -5.37 -0.78 -9.77
CA ALA A 555 -4.26 -1.30 -8.96
C ALA A 555 -3.93 -0.40 -7.77
N PHE A 556 -3.98 0.91 -7.95
CA PHE A 556 -3.56 1.89 -6.96
C PHE A 556 -4.70 2.28 -6.02
N PHE A 557 -4.40 2.30 -4.73
CA PHE A 557 -5.35 2.70 -3.69
C PHE A 557 -4.67 3.55 -2.61
N LEU A 558 -5.46 4.43 -2.00
CA LEU A 558 -5.04 5.31 -0.92
C LEU A 558 -5.39 4.72 0.43
N ILE A 559 -4.50 4.86 1.40
CA ILE A 559 -4.75 4.55 2.82
C ILE A 559 -4.62 5.84 3.62
N ASP A 560 -5.58 6.09 4.53
CA ASP A 560 -5.63 7.24 5.44
C ASP A 560 -5.62 8.61 4.73
N ALA A 561 -6.14 8.70 3.52
CA ALA A 561 -6.18 9.91 2.71
C ALA A 561 -7.45 10.74 2.94
N ILE A 562 -7.69 11.14 4.17
CA ILE A 562 -8.85 11.92 4.59
C ILE A 562 -8.50 13.36 4.89
#